data_af6874044ce88ac02324005065707622
#
_entry.id   af6874044ce88ac02324005065707622
#
_cell.length_a   1.000
_cell.length_b   1.000
_cell.length_c   1.000
_cell.angle_alpha   90.00
_cell.angle_beta   90.00
_cell.angle_gamma   90.00
#
_symmetry.space_group_name_H-M   'P 1'
#
loop_
_entity.id
_entity.type
_entity.pdbx_description
1 polymer ?
#
loop_
_entity_poly.entity_id
_entity_poly.type
_entity_poly.pdbx_seq_one_letter_code
_entity_poly.pdbx_strand_id
1 'polypeptide(L)'
;MMKSLTVLALAAGLSLPALLPAAATEPGAYNGTWSVELVTESGLCSARYSYSVAIREGQVQPASAAEPGTRMSGKVGPDGSVGLSVSNGGTSGAASGRLQAQSGAGTWKVSSLCSGRWTARRSNTRTAQAE
;
A
#
# COMPACT_ATOMS: atom_id res chain seq x y z
N MET A 1 25.32 0.13 69.58
CA MET A 1 25.33 0.65 68.57
C MET A 1 24.68 0.05 67.50
N MET A 2 23.85 0.56 66.98
CA MET A 2 23.20 0.10 65.97
C MET A 2 23.66 0.43 64.73
N LYS A 3 23.65 -0.26 63.78
CA LYS A 3 23.99 0.10 62.57
C LYS A 3 22.89 0.05 61.71
N SER A 4 22.46 1.03 61.16
CA SER A 4 21.42 1.02 60.23
C SER A 4 21.93 0.56 58.95
N LEU A 5 21.47 -0.50 58.53
CA LEU A 5 21.79 -0.93 57.26
C LEU A 5 20.81 -0.39 56.31
N THR A 6 21.24 0.53 55.59
CA THR A 6 20.41 1.08 54.57
C THR A 6 20.54 0.18 53.39
N VAL A 7 19.57 -0.57 53.22
CA VAL A 7 19.55 -1.38 52.01
C VAL A 7 19.09 -0.45 50.90
N LEU A 8 19.98 -0.11 50.07
CA LEU A 8 19.59 0.60 48.92
C LEU A 8 18.99 -0.37 47.99
N ALA A 9 17.72 -0.36 47.93
CA ALA A 9 17.07 -1.10 46.90
C ALA A 9 17.26 -0.31 45.64
N LEU A 10 18.19 -0.74 44.86
CA LEU A 10 18.31 -0.19 43.58
C LEU A 10 17.22 -0.73 42.76
N ALA A 11 16.18 -0.03 42.68
CA ALA A 11 15.20 -0.32 41.68
C ALA A 11 15.81 0.09 40.39
N ALA A 12 16.45 -0.83 39.76
CA ALA A 12 16.88 -0.59 38.41
C ALA A 12 15.63 -0.55 37.61
N GLY A 13 15.17 0.62 37.35
CA GLY A 13 14.09 0.77 36.44
C GLY A 13 14.60 0.40 35.09
N LEU A 14 14.31 -0.80 34.70
CA LEU A 14 14.58 -1.18 33.36
C LEU A 14 13.54 -0.54 32.51
N SER A 15 13.82 0.63 32.06
CA SER A 15 12.98 1.16 31.06
C SER A 15 13.38 0.49 29.78
N LEU A 16 12.69 -0.56 29.49
CA LEU A 16 12.82 -1.14 28.19
C LEU A 16 12.29 -0.16 27.20
N PRO A 17 13.10 0.23 26.24
CA PRO A 17 12.55 1.06 25.20
C PRO A 17 11.46 0.25 24.56
N ALA A 18 10.29 0.81 24.53
CA ALA A 18 9.20 0.19 23.83
C ALA A 18 9.64 0.03 22.40
N LEU A 19 9.92 -1.20 22.03
CA LEU A 19 10.20 -1.47 20.67
C LEU A 19 8.88 -1.39 19.94
N LEU A 20 8.54 -0.22 19.53
CA LEU A 20 7.42 -0.09 18.65
C LEU A 20 7.84 -0.71 17.35
N PRO A 21 7.16 -1.74 16.90
CA PRO A 21 7.47 -2.26 15.59
C PRO A 21 7.19 -1.14 14.61
N ALA A 22 8.23 -0.52 14.19
CA ALA A 22 8.10 0.63 13.31
C ALA A 22 7.37 0.28 12.05
N ALA A 23 7.25 -0.99 11.76
CA ALA A 23 6.60 -1.41 10.53
C ALA A 23 5.15 -1.79 10.74
N ALA A 24 4.67 -1.83 11.95
CA ALA A 24 3.30 -2.24 12.18
C ALA A 24 2.39 -1.07 11.90
N THR A 25 1.86 -1.05 10.71
CA THR A 25 0.86 -0.08 10.36
C THR A 25 -0.48 -0.65 10.73
N GLU A 26 -1.34 0.18 11.24
CA GLU A 26 -2.66 -0.28 11.61
C GLU A 26 -3.43 -0.74 10.38
N PRO A 27 -4.33 -1.71 10.54
CA PRO A 27 -5.22 -2.08 9.46
C PRO A 27 -5.94 -0.84 8.98
N GLY A 28 -5.99 -0.66 7.71
CA GLY A 28 -6.63 0.51 7.15
C GLY A 28 -5.75 1.72 6.98
N ALA A 29 -4.46 1.59 7.27
CA ALA A 29 -3.53 2.71 7.11
C ALA A 29 -3.49 3.22 5.68
N TYR A 30 -3.78 2.37 4.72
CA TYR A 30 -3.76 2.75 3.31
C TYR A 30 -5.15 2.91 2.73
N ASN A 31 -6.17 2.93 3.56
CA ASN A 31 -7.54 3.08 3.10
C ASN A 31 -7.72 4.39 2.37
N GLY A 32 -8.56 4.38 1.36
CA GLY A 32 -8.88 5.58 0.61
C GLY A 32 -8.81 5.34 -0.88
N THR A 33 -8.92 6.42 -1.61
CA THR A 33 -8.86 6.39 -3.07
C THR A 33 -7.46 6.76 -3.51
N TRP A 34 -6.95 6.02 -4.46
CA TRP A 34 -5.61 6.23 -4.97
C TRP A 34 -5.67 6.38 -6.48
N SER A 35 -4.94 7.36 -7.00
CA SER A 35 -4.77 7.53 -8.43
C SER A 35 -3.53 6.79 -8.86
N VAL A 36 -3.66 5.95 -9.88
CA VAL A 36 -2.57 5.12 -10.34
C VAL A 36 -2.27 5.43 -11.79
N GLU A 37 -1.01 5.64 -12.08
CA GLU A 37 -0.56 5.84 -13.45
C GLU A 37 0.39 4.72 -13.82
N LEU A 38 0.14 4.09 -14.95
CA LEU A 38 0.99 3.06 -15.50
C LEU A 38 1.72 3.59 -16.71
N VAL A 39 3.00 3.33 -16.78
CA VAL A 39 3.84 3.71 -17.92
C VAL A 39 4.36 2.43 -18.54
N THR A 40 4.16 2.31 -19.85
CA THR A 40 4.64 1.14 -20.57
C THR A 40 6.10 1.31 -20.94
N GLU A 41 6.90 0.35 -20.55
CA GLU A 41 8.33 0.36 -20.85
C GLU A 41 8.70 -0.66 -21.92
N SER A 42 7.87 -1.68 -22.09
CA SER A 42 8.15 -2.74 -23.04
C SER A 42 6.84 -3.26 -23.60
N GLY A 43 6.82 -3.54 -24.89
CA GLY A 43 5.65 -4.09 -25.54
C GLY A 43 4.87 -3.03 -26.28
N LEU A 44 3.71 -3.44 -26.81
CA LEU A 44 2.93 -2.61 -27.71
C LEU A 44 1.71 -1.97 -27.07
N CYS A 45 1.62 -2.00 -25.76
CA CYS A 45 0.51 -1.34 -25.08
C CYS A 45 0.63 0.17 -25.16
N SER A 46 -0.47 0.86 -24.89
CA SER A 46 -0.44 2.33 -24.88
C SER A 46 0.63 2.82 -23.91
N ALA A 47 1.21 3.97 -24.22
CA ALA A 47 2.31 4.49 -23.43
C ALA A 47 1.93 4.74 -21.98
N ARG A 48 0.69 5.14 -21.73
CA ARG A 48 0.23 5.43 -20.37
C ARG A 48 -1.20 5.01 -20.15
N TYR A 49 -1.47 4.63 -18.91
CA TYR A 49 -2.82 4.34 -18.45
C TYR A 49 -3.02 5.02 -17.11
N SER A 50 -4.23 5.49 -16.85
CA SER A 50 -4.59 6.09 -15.57
C SER A 50 -5.80 5.38 -15.01
N TYR A 51 -5.73 5.05 -13.74
CA TYR A 51 -6.80 4.35 -13.05
C TYR A 51 -7.01 4.94 -11.67
N SER A 52 -8.21 4.75 -11.15
CA SER A 52 -8.49 5.03 -9.75
C SER A 52 -8.85 3.74 -9.06
N VAL A 53 -8.28 3.51 -7.91
CA VAL A 53 -8.59 2.34 -7.11
C VAL A 53 -8.94 2.77 -5.71
N ALA A 54 -9.72 1.95 -5.04
CA ALA A 54 -10.07 2.15 -3.65
C ALA A 54 -9.42 1.04 -2.84
N ILE A 55 -8.84 1.41 -1.70
CA ILE A 55 -8.27 0.45 -0.78
C ILE A 55 -9.09 0.47 0.49
N ARG A 56 -9.58 -0.69 0.89
CA ARG A 56 -10.37 -0.84 2.11
C ARG A 56 -9.92 -2.08 2.84
N GLU A 57 -9.51 -1.89 4.08
CA GLU A 57 -9.08 -3.00 4.91
C GLU A 57 -8.06 -3.89 4.21
N GLY A 58 -7.12 -3.27 3.51
CA GLY A 58 -6.07 -4.02 2.82
C GLY A 58 -6.49 -4.64 1.51
N GLN A 59 -7.69 -4.36 1.02
CA GLN A 59 -8.15 -4.90 -0.26
C GLN A 59 -8.23 -3.81 -1.29
N VAL A 60 -7.78 -4.11 -2.50
CA VAL A 60 -7.77 -3.15 -3.60
C VAL A 60 -8.94 -3.46 -4.52
N GLN A 61 -9.72 -2.44 -4.81
CA GLN A 61 -10.91 -2.57 -5.66
C GLN A 61 -10.91 -1.42 -6.66
N PRO A 62 -11.58 -1.57 -7.81
CA PRO A 62 -11.74 -0.42 -8.69
C PRO A 62 -12.58 0.64 -8.01
N ALA A 63 -12.16 1.89 -8.12
CA ALA A 63 -12.90 2.99 -7.50
C ALA A 63 -14.17 3.33 -8.27
N SER A 64 -14.16 3.05 -9.56
CA SER A 64 -15.34 3.27 -10.40
C SER A 64 -15.71 1.94 -11.03
N ALA A 65 -16.87 1.91 -11.66
CA ALA A 65 -17.34 0.68 -12.29
C ALA A 65 -16.32 0.19 -13.30
N ALA A 66 -15.91 -1.05 -13.16
CA ALA A 66 -14.98 -1.65 -14.10
C ALA A 66 -15.70 -1.96 -15.40
N GLU A 67 -14.95 -2.07 -16.48
CA GLU A 67 -15.52 -2.50 -17.74
C GLU A 67 -16.10 -3.90 -17.60
N PRO A 68 -17.17 -4.20 -18.35
CA PRO A 68 -17.76 -5.52 -18.28
C PRO A 68 -16.71 -6.61 -18.53
N GLY A 69 -16.73 -7.63 -17.71
CA GLY A 69 -15.80 -8.73 -17.84
C GLY A 69 -14.45 -8.50 -17.16
N THR A 70 -14.20 -7.33 -16.62
CA THR A 70 -12.94 -7.05 -15.94
C THR A 70 -13.06 -7.46 -14.47
N ARG A 71 -12.07 -8.20 -14.01
CA ARG A 71 -11.96 -8.59 -12.60
C ARG A 71 -10.66 -8.06 -12.06
N MET A 72 -10.73 -7.46 -10.89
CA MET A 72 -9.56 -6.94 -10.23
C MET A 72 -9.57 -7.39 -8.78
N SER A 73 -8.45 -7.90 -8.31
CA SER A 73 -8.31 -8.24 -6.91
C SER A 73 -6.89 -7.92 -6.49
N GLY A 74 -6.74 -7.45 -5.28
CA GLY A 74 -5.42 -7.14 -4.78
C GLY A 74 -5.42 -6.95 -3.29
N LYS A 75 -4.24 -6.99 -2.74
CA LYS A 75 -4.06 -6.83 -1.30
C LYS A 75 -2.90 -5.92 -1.00
N VAL A 76 -3.04 -5.19 0.09
CA VAL A 76 -1.97 -4.35 0.62
C VAL A 76 -1.63 -4.90 1.98
N GLY A 77 -0.38 -5.28 2.15
CA GLY A 77 0.11 -5.77 3.44
C GLY A 77 0.34 -4.65 4.44
N PRO A 78 0.56 -5.02 5.69
CA PRO A 78 0.79 -4.00 6.73
C PRO A 78 2.01 -3.15 6.49
N ASP A 79 2.96 -3.66 5.73
CA ASP A 79 4.17 -2.92 5.40
C ASP A 79 4.03 -2.11 4.11
N GLY A 80 2.83 -2.09 3.52
CA GLY A 80 2.59 -1.38 2.29
C GLY A 80 2.84 -2.18 1.02
N SER A 81 3.25 -3.44 1.15
CA SER A 81 3.48 -4.25 -0.05
C SER A 81 2.15 -4.50 -0.76
N VAL A 82 2.16 -4.40 -2.07
CA VAL A 82 0.97 -4.49 -2.90
C VAL A 82 1.12 -5.64 -3.88
N GLY A 83 0.08 -6.43 -3.99
CA GLY A 83 -0.04 -7.40 -5.06
C GLY A 83 -1.40 -7.25 -5.68
N LEU A 84 -1.46 -7.15 -6.99
CA LEU A 84 -2.71 -6.93 -7.69
C LEU A 84 -2.80 -7.83 -8.90
N SER A 85 -3.97 -8.38 -9.14
CA SER A 85 -4.26 -9.19 -10.32
C SER A 85 -5.46 -8.62 -11.03
N VAL A 86 -5.37 -8.54 -12.35
CA VAL A 86 -6.46 -8.04 -13.18
C VAL A 86 -6.65 -9.00 -14.32
N SER A 87 -7.88 -9.30 -14.66
CA SER A 87 -8.18 -10.12 -15.82
C SER A 87 -9.38 -9.60 -16.56
N ASN A 88 -9.34 -9.76 -17.88
CA ASN A 88 -10.44 -9.37 -18.73
C ASN A 88 -10.42 -10.33 -19.91
N GLY A 89 -11.41 -11.20 -19.98
CA GLY A 89 -11.43 -12.22 -21.02
C GLY A 89 -10.24 -13.14 -20.89
N GLY A 90 -9.51 -13.35 -21.98
CA GLY A 90 -8.34 -14.19 -21.95
C GLY A 90 -7.05 -13.47 -21.56
N THR A 91 -7.15 -12.19 -21.21
CA THR A 91 -5.98 -11.39 -20.89
C THR A 91 -5.88 -11.20 -19.40
N SER A 92 -4.69 -11.38 -18.87
CA SER A 92 -4.46 -11.18 -17.43
C SER A 92 -3.23 -10.33 -17.21
N GLY A 93 -3.26 -9.58 -16.14
CA GLY A 93 -2.15 -8.74 -15.75
C GLY A 93 -1.92 -8.82 -14.27
N ALA A 94 -0.74 -8.39 -13.87
CA ALA A 94 -0.37 -8.37 -12.47
C ALA A 94 0.48 -7.15 -12.20
N ALA A 95 0.37 -6.66 -10.99
CA ALA A 95 1.20 -5.54 -10.52
C ALA A 95 1.69 -5.83 -9.13
N SER A 96 2.85 -5.34 -8.82
CA SER A 96 3.41 -5.49 -7.49
C SER A 96 4.23 -4.26 -7.17
N GLY A 97 4.38 -3.99 -5.91
CA GLY A 97 5.15 -2.83 -5.48
C GLY A 97 4.89 -2.53 -4.03
N ARG A 98 4.99 -1.26 -3.69
CA ARG A 98 4.86 -0.85 -2.30
C ARG A 98 4.21 0.52 -2.21
N LEU A 99 3.33 0.65 -1.23
CA LEU A 99 2.72 1.93 -0.89
C LEU A 99 3.41 2.52 0.32
N GLN A 100 3.48 3.83 0.33
CA GLN A 100 3.84 4.62 1.49
C GLN A 100 2.61 5.42 1.88
N ALA A 101 2.74 6.31 2.85
CA ALA A 101 1.57 7.01 3.37
C ALA A 101 0.78 7.75 2.29
N GLN A 102 1.46 8.37 1.34
CA GLN A 102 0.78 9.20 0.34
C GLN A 102 1.11 8.83 -1.10
N SER A 103 1.99 7.89 -1.31
CA SER A 103 2.44 7.54 -2.65
C SER A 103 2.78 6.08 -2.74
N GLY A 104 3.00 5.60 -3.94
CA GLY A 104 3.43 4.24 -4.14
C GLY A 104 4.05 4.07 -5.51
N ALA A 105 4.72 2.95 -5.69
CA ALA A 105 5.36 2.64 -6.96
C ALA A 105 5.61 1.14 -7.06
N GLY A 106 5.77 0.69 -8.27
CA GLY A 106 6.07 -0.70 -8.52
C GLY A 106 6.14 -1.00 -10.00
N THR A 107 5.94 -2.26 -10.34
CA THR A 107 5.99 -2.73 -11.70
C THR A 107 4.70 -3.46 -12.04
N TRP A 108 4.44 -3.58 -13.33
CA TRP A 108 3.26 -4.30 -13.82
C TRP A 108 3.60 -5.01 -15.10
N LYS A 109 2.80 -6.00 -15.41
CA LYS A 109 2.90 -6.67 -16.69
C LYS A 109 1.56 -7.28 -17.07
N VAL A 110 1.32 -7.36 -18.38
CA VAL A 110 0.12 -7.95 -18.92
C VAL A 110 0.56 -9.13 -19.77
N SER A 111 0.42 -10.32 -19.24
CA SER A 111 0.86 -11.57 -19.90
C SER A 111 2.26 -11.38 -20.49
N SER A 112 2.45 -11.74 -21.75
CA SER A 112 3.71 -11.49 -22.42
C SER A 112 3.64 -10.29 -23.35
N LEU A 113 2.56 -9.51 -23.26
CA LEU A 113 2.31 -8.44 -24.21
C LEU A 113 3.08 -7.16 -23.88
N CYS A 114 3.09 -6.77 -22.65
CA CYS A 114 3.73 -5.52 -22.25
C CYS A 114 3.96 -5.47 -20.77
N SER A 115 4.85 -4.57 -20.39
CA SER A 115 5.18 -4.38 -18.97
C SER A 115 5.68 -2.96 -18.77
N GLY A 116 5.77 -2.56 -17.52
CA GLY A 116 6.24 -1.24 -17.20
C GLY A 116 6.23 -0.97 -15.71
N ARG A 117 6.12 0.29 -15.38
CA ARG A 117 6.10 0.76 -14.02
C ARG A 117 4.80 1.45 -13.70
N TRP A 118 4.45 1.46 -12.43
CA TRP A 118 3.31 2.23 -11.98
C TRP A 118 3.71 3.11 -10.82
N THR A 119 3.01 4.24 -10.71
CA THR A 119 3.10 5.11 -9.56
C THR A 119 1.69 5.39 -9.09
N ALA A 120 1.57 5.66 -7.81
CA ALA A 120 0.27 5.93 -7.21
C ALA A 120 0.35 7.11 -6.28
N ARG A 121 -0.75 7.83 -6.18
CA ARG A 121 -0.90 8.92 -5.23
C ARG A 121 -2.21 8.79 -4.52
N ARG A 122 -2.18 8.99 -3.23
CA ARG A 122 -3.38 8.96 -2.45
C ARG A 122 -4.17 10.23 -2.71
N SER A 123 -5.44 10.07 -2.99
CA SER A 123 -6.30 11.23 -3.21
C SER A 123 -6.57 11.93 -1.89
N ASN A 124 -6.44 13.24 -1.90
CA ASN A 124 -6.70 14.02 -0.71
C ASN A 124 -8.12 14.54 -0.77
N THR A 125 -9.05 13.72 -0.27
CA THR A 125 -10.46 14.10 -0.30
C THR A 125 -10.73 15.33 0.55
N ARG A 126 -9.90 15.55 1.56
CA ARG A 126 -10.09 16.73 2.39
C ARG A 126 -9.84 18.00 1.59
N THR A 127 -8.83 18.01 0.78
CA THR A 127 -8.55 19.17 -0.07
C THR A 127 -9.69 19.40 -1.04
N ALA A 128 -10.22 18.34 -1.61
CA ALA A 128 -11.33 18.48 -2.55
C ALA A 128 -12.56 19.03 -1.85
N GLN A 129 -12.76 18.69 -0.61
CA GLN A 129 -13.90 19.20 0.13
C GLN A 129 -13.75 20.65 0.53
N ALA A 130 -12.55 21.12 0.67
CA ALA A 130 -12.30 22.48 1.08
C ALA A 130 -12.61 23.47 -0.02
N GLU A 131 -12.81 23.00 -1.21
CA GLU A 131 -13.19 23.85 -2.32
C GLU A 131 -14.69 23.80 -2.51
#